data_45ac53a5f92d1ae67550548c4da9e075
#
_entry.id   45ac53a5f92d1ae67550548c4da9e075
#
_cell.length_a   1.000
_cell.length_b   1.000
_cell.length_c   1.000
_cell.angle_alpha   90.00
_cell.angle_beta   90.00
_cell.angle_gamma   90.00
#
_symmetry.space_group_name_H-M   'P 1'
#
loop_
_entity.id
_entity.type
_entity.pdbx_description
1 polymer ?
#
loop_
_entity_poly.entity_id
_entity_poly.type
_entity_poly.pdbx_seq_one_letter_code
_entity_poly.pdbx_strand_id
1 'polypeptide(L)'
;MKPFKQEKLFYSIKEVADVFGVNQSLLRYWEKEFPSVKPTKTAKGTRQYRKEDIEEIRRIHYLVKEKGLTLPGAKQKLKENPENVVQTEEIVTRLKGIRAELMKLKTEFDELDDEYDEVVDKYRQNSSAKQSL
;
A
#
# COMPACT_ATOMS: atom_id res chain seq x y z
N MET A 1 4.14 -0.10 3.65
CA MET A 1 5.57 0.27 3.52
C MET A 1 5.73 1.74 3.82
N LYS A 2 6.65 2.09 4.69
CA LYS A 2 6.97 3.49 4.97
C LYS A 2 8.02 4.01 3.98
N PRO A 3 8.01 5.29 3.62
CA PRO A 3 9.06 5.83 2.76
C PRO A 3 10.43 5.84 3.46
N PHE A 4 11.48 5.67 2.70
CA PHE A 4 12.83 5.88 3.21
C PHE A 4 13.06 7.37 3.52
N LYS A 5 13.68 7.65 4.65
CA LYS A 5 13.95 9.04 5.08
C LYS A 5 14.93 9.79 4.17
N GLN A 6 15.81 9.07 3.50
CA GLN A 6 16.82 9.61 2.59
C GLN A 6 17.12 8.59 1.50
N GLU A 7 17.37 9.07 0.28
CA GLU A 7 17.93 8.22 -0.78
C GLU A 7 19.41 7.95 -0.52
N LYS A 8 19.75 6.68 -0.42
CA LYS A 8 21.11 6.19 -0.19
C LYS A 8 21.45 5.11 -1.21
N LEU A 9 22.74 4.92 -1.43
CA LEU A 9 23.24 3.81 -2.24
C LEU A 9 23.08 2.45 -1.51
N PHE A 10 23.22 2.48 -0.19
CA PHE A 10 23.13 1.31 0.67
C PHE A 10 22.28 1.61 1.91
N TYR A 11 21.50 0.62 2.31
CA TYR A 11 20.64 0.67 3.49
C TYR A 11 21.02 -0.46 4.47
N SER A 12 20.97 -0.16 5.75
CA SER A 12 21.19 -1.17 6.79
C SER A 12 19.96 -2.07 6.96
N ILE A 13 20.14 -3.25 7.54
CA ILE A 13 19.04 -4.16 7.87
C ILE A 13 17.99 -3.50 8.77
N LYS A 14 18.42 -2.64 9.69
CA LYS A 14 17.51 -1.89 10.56
C LYS A 14 16.62 -0.94 9.78
N GLU A 15 17.19 -0.16 8.86
CA GLU A 15 16.42 0.76 8.02
C GLU A 15 15.41 0.01 7.15
N VAL A 16 15.81 -1.10 6.55
CA VAL A 16 14.91 -1.94 5.74
C VAL A 16 13.81 -2.55 6.58
N ALA A 17 14.13 -3.09 7.76
CA ALA A 17 13.15 -3.64 8.69
C ALA A 17 12.11 -2.59 9.12
N ASP A 18 12.57 -1.38 9.45
CA ASP A 18 11.70 -0.27 9.86
C ASP A 18 10.73 0.16 8.73
N VAL A 19 11.22 0.20 7.50
CA VAL A 19 10.41 0.55 6.31
C VAL A 19 9.30 -0.46 6.06
N PHE A 20 9.59 -1.75 6.15
CA PHE A 20 8.61 -2.81 5.93
C PHE A 20 7.78 -3.18 7.17
N GLY A 21 8.11 -2.62 8.34
CA GLY A 21 7.41 -2.94 9.58
C GLY A 21 7.62 -4.38 10.04
N VAL A 22 8.77 -4.96 9.76
CA VAL A 22 9.16 -6.33 10.14
C VAL A 22 10.40 -6.32 11.03
N ASN A 23 10.67 -7.42 11.71
CA ASN A 23 11.89 -7.53 12.47
C ASN A 23 13.08 -7.97 11.60
N GLN A 24 14.29 -7.69 12.08
CA GLN A 24 15.51 -8.01 11.35
C GLN A 24 15.70 -9.52 11.16
N SER A 25 15.23 -10.32 12.10
CA SER A 25 15.30 -11.79 12.04
C SER A 25 14.52 -12.35 10.86
N LEU A 26 13.37 -11.75 10.55
CA LEU A 26 12.56 -12.13 9.38
C LEU A 26 13.29 -11.84 8.08
N LEU A 27 13.96 -10.70 7.99
CA LEU A 27 14.76 -10.35 6.79
C LEU A 27 15.93 -11.32 6.59
N ARG A 28 16.61 -11.72 7.67
CA ARG A 28 17.68 -12.75 7.60
C ARG A 28 17.12 -14.10 7.18
N TYR A 29 15.94 -14.45 7.65
CA TYR A 29 15.26 -15.67 7.26
C TYR A 29 14.88 -15.66 5.77
N TRP A 30 14.35 -14.55 5.27
CA TRP A 30 14.06 -14.39 3.84
C TRP A 30 15.30 -14.41 2.96
N GLU A 31 16.41 -13.87 3.42
CA GLU A 31 17.71 -13.99 2.73
C GLU A 31 18.13 -15.45 2.53
N LYS A 32 17.87 -16.29 3.52
CA LYS A 32 18.11 -17.74 3.45
C LYS A 32 17.17 -18.44 2.48
N GLU A 33 15.89 -18.11 2.54
CA GLU A 33 14.83 -18.79 1.80
C GLU A 33 14.73 -18.32 0.34
N PHE A 34 15.06 -17.07 0.08
CA PHE A 34 14.98 -16.45 -1.25
C PHE A 34 16.38 -16.11 -1.77
N PRO A 35 16.96 -16.94 -2.67
CA PRO A 35 18.30 -16.69 -3.21
C PRO A 35 18.45 -15.40 -4.02
N SER A 36 17.33 -14.81 -4.44
CA SER A 36 17.29 -13.52 -5.14
C SER A 36 17.65 -12.32 -4.25
N VAL A 37 17.49 -12.45 -2.94
CA VAL A 37 17.90 -11.45 -1.95
C VAL A 37 19.35 -11.68 -1.58
N LYS A 38 20.24 -10.83 -2.09
CA LYS A 38 21.71 -10.96 -1.90
C LYS A 38 22.32 -9.66 -1.38
N PRO A 39 22.08 -9.29 -0.11
CA PRO A 39 22.74 -8.11 0.45
C PRO A 39 24.26 -8.32 0.49
N THR A 40 24.99 -7.26 0.21
CA THR A 40 26.43 -7.24 0.34
C THR A 40 26.81 -7.17 1.82
N LYS A 41 27.86 -7.86 2.22
CA LYS A 41 28.42 -7.74 3.57
C LYS A 41 29.68 -6.93 3.55
N THR A 42 29.83 -6.00 4.51
CA THR A 42 31.08 -5.30 4.75
C THR A 42 32.14 -6.24 5.33
N ALA A 43 33.41 -5.79 5.40
CA ALA A 43 34.49 -6.54 6.05
C ALA A 43 34.19 -6.91 7.52
N LYS A 44 33.33 -6.12 8.19
CA LYS A 44 32.85 -6.39 9.57
C LYS A 44 31.63 -7.31 9.63
N GLY A 45 31.16 -7.83 8.50
CA GLY A 45 29.99 -8.70 8.42
C GLY A 45 28.63 -7.99 8.48
N THR A 46 28.60 -6.66 8.36
CA THR A 46 27.38 -5.87 8.36
C THR A 46 26.69 -5.95 6.99
N ARG A 47 25.39 -6.26 6.98
CA ARG A 47 24.60 -6.31 5.75
C ARG A 47 24.32 -4.92 5.19
N GLN A 48 24.50 -4.79 3.88
CA GLN A 48 24.17 -3.60 3.10
C GLN A 48 23.23 -3.98 1.97
N TYR A 49 22.05 -3.38 1.96
CA TYR A 49 21.02 -3.60 0.97
C TYR A 49 21.04 -2.50 -0.08
N ARG A 50 21.05 -2.90 -1.35
CA ARG A 50 20.88 -2.00 -2.50
C ARG A 50 19.41 -1.83 -2.85
N LYS A 51 19.10 -0.90 -3.74
CA LYS A 51 17.72 -0.71 -4.24
C LYS A 51 17.14 -2.00 -4.82
N GLU A 52 17.91 -2.77 -5.55
CA GLU A 52 17.48 -4.05 -6.14
C GLU A 52 17.09 -5.07 -5.07
N ASP A 53 17.87 -5.16 -3.99
CA ASP A 53 17.56 -6.04 -2.86
C ASP A 53 16.27 -5.62 -2.16
N ILE A 54 16.05 -4.31 -2.04
CA ILE A 54 14.85 -3.75 -1.41
C ILE A 54 13.62 -4.02 -2.27
N GLU A 55 13.71 -3.88 -3.59
CA GLU A 55 12.63 -4.22 -4.52
C GLU A 55 12.26 -5.70 -4.43
N GLU A 56 13.24 -6.58 -4.32
CA GLU A 56 12.99 -8.00 -4.14
C GLU A 56 12.32 -8.31 -2.77
N ILE A 57 12.77 -7.67 -1.70
CA ILE A 57 12.14 -7.77 -0.38
C ILE A 57 10.70 -7.24 -0.42
N ARG A 58 10.44 -6.18 -1.16
CA ARG A 58 9.10 -5.63 -1.38
C ARG A 58 8.16 -6.66 -2.01
N ARG A 59 8.60 -7.35 -3.05
CA ARG A 59 7.85 -8.42 -3.70
C ARG A 59 7.53 -9.57 -2.75
N ILE A 60 8.53 -10.01 -1.99
CA ILE A 60 8.38 -11.06 -0.98
C ILE A 60 7.40 -10.62 0.11
N HIS A 61 7.56 -9.43 0.65
CA HIS A 61 6.68 -8.86 1.66
C HIS A 61 5.23 -8.83 1.18
N TYR A 62 5.00 -8.37 -0.05
CA TYR A 62 3.67 -8.33 -0.65
C TYR A 62 3.05 -9.73 -0.75
N LEU A 63 3.78 -10.70 -1.27
CA LEU A 63 3.27 -12.06 -1.44
C LEU A 63 3.02 -12.79 -0.12
N VAL A 64 3.91 -12.65 0.83
CA VAL A 64 3.85 -13.39 2.10
C VAL A 64 2.98 -12.68 3.13
N LYS A 65 3.12 -11.37 3.29
CA LYS A 65 2.43 -10.61 4.34
C LYS A 65 1.09 -10.05 3.92
N GLU A 66 0.97 -9.55 2.70
CA GLU A 66 -0.28 -8.95 2.21
C GLU A 66 -1.18 -9.96 1.54
N LYS A 67 -0.65 -10.80 0.65
CA LYS A 67 -1.41 -11.89 0.02
C LYS A 67 -1.52 -13.15 0.85
N GLY A 68 -0.71 -13.33 1.88
CA GLY A 68 -0.75 -14.48 2.76
C GLY A 68 -0.32 -15.80 2.12
N LEU A 69 0.52 -15.75 1.07
CA LEU A 69 1.06 -16.94 0.44
C LEU A 69 2.08 -17.64 1.35
N THR A 70 2.18 -18.96 1.19
CA THR A 70 3.27 -19.74 1.79
C THR A 70 4.60 -19.39 1.14
N LEU A 71 5.73 -19.69 1.81
CA LEU A 71 7.06 -19.48 1.24
C LEU A 71 7.26 -20.20 -0.10
N PRO A 72 6.90 -21.50 -0.25
CA PRO A 72 6.96 -22.16 -1.54
C PRO A 72 6.08 -21.49 -2.61
N GLY A 73 4.88 -21.06 -2.27
CA GLY A 73 3.98 -20.34 -3.15
C GLY A 73 4.54 -19.00 -3.60
N ALA A 74 5.14 -18.25 -2.70
CA ALA A 74 5.82 -16.99 -3.01
C ALA A 74 7.03 -17.19 -3.92
N LYS A 75 7.86 -18.21 -3.66
CA LYS A 75 8.99 -18.57 -4.52
C LYS A 75 8.55 -18.91 -5.95
N GLN A 76 7.47 -19.67 -6.09
CA GLN A 76 6.93 -20.03 -7.39
C GLN A 76 6.40 -18.79 -8.14
N LYS A 77 5.65 -17.92 -7.48
CA LYS A 77 5.14 -16.67 -8.07
C LYS A 77 6.25 -15.75 -8.56
N LEU A 78 7.30 -15.56 -7.78
CA LEU A 78 8.46 -14.76 -8.15
C LEU A 78 9.22 -15.36 -9.35
N LYS A 79 9.29 -16.68 -9.45
CA LYS A 79 9.92 -17.37 -10.56
C LYS A 79 9.12 -17.28 -11.85
N GLU A 80 7.78 -17.37 -11.76
CA GLU A 80 6.89 -17.34 -12.92
C GLU A 80 6.79 -15.95 -13.54
N ASN A 81 6.72 -14.89 -12.70
CA ASN A 81 6.43 -13.55 -13.20
C ASN A 81 6.95 -12.45 -12.26
N PRO A 82 8.26 -12.22 -12.21
CA PRO A 82 8.86 -11.28 -11.27
C PRO A 82 8.39 -9.83 -11.49
N GLU A 83 8.09 -9.43 -12.73
CA GLU A 83 7.63 -8.07 -13.05
C GLU A 83 6.16 -7.83 -12.72
N ASN A 84 5.31 -8.83 -12.93
CA ASN A 84 3.85 -8.71 -12.68
C ASN A 84 3.49 -8.55 -11.20
N VAL A 85 4.33 -9.02 -10.29
CA VAL A 85 4.07 -8.90 -8.85
C VAL A 85 4.09 -7.43 -8.42
N VAL A 86 5.05 -6.66 -8.90
CA VAL A 86 5.18 -5.22 -8.57
C VAL A 86 4.10 -4.40 -9.27
N GLN A 87 3.84 -4.66 -10.54
CA GLN A 87 2.79 -3.96 -11.29
C GLN A 87 1.41 -4.19 -10.68
N THR A 88 1.12 -5.42 -10.26
CA THR A 88 -0.16 -5.74 -9.61
C THR A 88 -0.32 -4.99 -8.29
N GLU A 89 0.73 -4.88 -7.48
CA GLU A 89 0.70 -4.10 -6.23
C GLU A 89 0.42 -2.62 -6.49
N GLU A 90 1.13 -2.03 -7.44
CA GLU A 90 0.93 -0.62 -7.80
C GLU A 90 -0.49 -0.35 -8.32
N ILE A 91 -1.01 -1.23 -9.17
CA ILE A 91 -2.37 -1.15 -9.70
C ILE A 91 -3.38 -1.27 -8.57
N VAL A 92 -3.26 -2.24 -7.68
CA VAL A 92 -4.15 -2.43 -6.53
C VAL A 92 -4.12 -1.21 -5.60
N THR A 93 -2.94 -0.67 -5.31
CA THR A 93 -2.79 0.54 -4.49
C THR A 93 -3.48 1.74 -5.13
N ARG A 94 -3.32 1.95 -6.44
CA ARG A 94 -4.00 3.01 -7.19
C ARG A 94 -5.52 2.82 -7.16
N LEU A 95 -6.00 1.61 -7.39
CA LEU A 95 -7.43 1.30 -7.35
C LEU A 95 -8.05 1.56 -5.97
N LYS A 96 -7.36 1.20 -4.90
CA LYS A 96 -7.80 1.52 -3.52
C LYS A 96 -7.86 3.02 -3.26
N GLY A 97 -6.89 3.79 -3.77
CA GLY A 97 -6.89 5.24 -3.69
C GLY A 97 -8.06 5.88 -4.43
N ILE A 98 -8.30 5.47 -5.67
CA ILE A 98 -9.43 5.92 -6.50
C ILE A 98 -10.76 5.57 -5.83
N ARG A 99 -10.91 4.37 -5.28
CA ARG A 99 -12.11 3.96 -4.55
C ARG A 99 -12.36 4.85 -3.34
N ALA A 100 -11.34 5.18 -2.56
CA ALA A 100 -11.46 6.06 -1.39
C ALA A 100 -11.90 7.47 -1.80
N GLU A 101 -11.35 8.03 -2.88
CA GLU A 101 -11.75 9.32 -3.42
C GLU A 101 -13.20 9.33 -3.93
N LEU A 102 -13.61 8.26 -4.63
CA LEU A 102 -14.99 8.10 -5.09
C LEU A 102 -15.99 7.97 -3.94
N MET A 103 -15.64 7.25 -2.88
CA MET A 103 -16.50 7.14 -1.70
C MET A 103 -16.65 8.47 -0.95
N LYS A 104 -15.56 9.25 -0.86
CA LYS A 104 -15.60 10.59 -0.31
C LYS A 104 -16.51 11.51 -1.13
N LEU A 105 -16.35 11.49 -2.45
CA LEU A 105 -17.17 12.27 -3.38
C LEU A 105 -18.65 11.89 -3.27
N LYS A 106 -18.94 10.59 -3.17
CA LYS A 106 -20.31 10.11 -2.97
C LYS A 106 -20.93 10.67 -1.69
N THR A 107 -20.19 10.67 -0.57
CA THR A 107 -20.65 11.25 0.69
C THR A 107 -20.96 12.74 0.55
N GLU A 108 -20.09 13.51 -0.13
CA GLU A 108 -20.29 14.92 -0.39
C GLU A 108 -21.54 15.19 -1.25
N PHE A 109 -21.82 14.33 -2.25
CA PHE A 109 -23.04 14.40 -3.04
C PHE A 109 -24.29 14.07 -2.23
N ASP A 110 -24.26 13.05 -1.40
CA ASP A 110 -25.37 12.67 -0.54
C ASP A 110 -25.72 13.82 0.43
N GLU A 111 -24.72 14.49 1.00
CA GLU A 111 -24.90 15.68 1.86
C GLU A 111 -25.54 16.85 1.10
N LEU A 112 -25.13 17.10 -0.14
CA LEU A 112 -25.72 18.15 -1.00
C LEU A 112 -27.17 17.84 -1.39
N ASP A 113 -27.50 16.58 -1.63
CA ASP A 113 -28.87 16.17 -1.92
C ASP A 113 -29.79 16.42 -0.72
N ASP A 114 -29.32 16.08 0.49
CA ASP A 114 -30.07 16.33 1.73
C ASP A 114 -30.30 17.85 1.95
N GLU A 115 -29.27 18.69 1.75
CA GLU A 115 -29.39 20.15 1.83
C GLU A 115 -30.36 20.71 0.80
N TYR A 116 -30.33 20.18 -0.42
CA TYR A 116 -31.25 20.60 -1.50
C TYR A 116 -32.70 20.26 -1.14
N ASP A 117 -32.96 19.06 -0.66
CA ASP A 117 -34.29 18.63 -0.25
C ASP A 117 -34.84 19.48 0.91
N GLU A 118 -34.01 19.83 1.90
CA GLU A 118 -34.39 20.75 2.96
C GLU A 118 -34.81 22.12 2.44
N VAL A 119 -34.07 22.68 1.48
CA VAL A 119 -34.35 23.96 0.89
C VAL A 119 -35.68 23.91 0.10
N VAL A 120 -35.88 22.87 -0.69
CA VAL A 120 -37.11 22.66 -1.44
C VAL A 120 -38.33 22.54 -0.54
N ASP A 121 -38.23 21.81 0.55
CA ASP A 121 -39.32 21.64 1.51
C ASP A 121 -39.67 22.96 2.21
N LYS A 122 -38.67 23.74 2.63
CA LYS A 122 -38.90 25.09 3.17
C LYS A 122 -39.64 26.01 2.17
N TYR A 123 -39.28 25.91 0.90
CA TYR A 123 -39.93 26.70 -0.14
C TYR A 123 -41.38 26.29 -0.35
N ARG A 124 -41.68 24.98 -0.34
CA ARG A 124 -43.03 24.44 -0.46
C ARG A 124 -43.90 24.84 0.71
N GLN A 125 -43.39 24.76 1.96
CA GLN A 125 -44.11 25.18 3.15
C GLN A 125 -44.46 26.70 3.14
N ASN A 126 -43.51 27.54 2.75
CA ASN A 126 -43.72 28.97 2.65
C ASN A 126 -44.74 29.35 1.55
N SER A 127 -44.75 28.64 0.44
CA SER A 127 -45.71 28.85 -0.62
C SER A 127 -47.14 28.45 -0.19
N SER A 128 -47.28 27.33 0.53
CA SER A 128 -48.55 26.88 1.06
C SER A 128 -49.13 27.84 2.13
N ALA A 129 -48.26 28.40 2.99
CA ALA A 129 -48.66 29.36 4.03
C ALA A 129 -49.15 30.70 3.40
N LYS A 130 -48.61 31.12 2.24
CA LYS A 130 -49.05 32.32 1.53
C LYS A 130 -50.38 32.15 0.79
N GLN A 131 -50.75 30.93 0.41
CA GLN A 131 -52.02 30.65 -0.26
C GLN A 131 -53.19 30.47 0.72
N SER A 132 -52.96 30.24 2.00
CA SER A 132 -53.97 30.12 3.04
C SER A 132 -54.37 31.42 3.72
N LEU A 133 -53.78 32.52 3.31
CA LEU A 133 -54.14 33.90 3.66
C LEU A 133 -55.01 34.53 2.58
#